data_3d6f8037c4285b0cb900c42bb5979f39
#
_entry.id   3d6f8037c4285b0cb900c42bb5979f39
#
_cell.length_a   1.000
_cell.length_b   1.000
_cell.length_c   1.000
_cell.angle_alpha   90.00
_cell.angle_beta   90.00
_cell.angle_gamma   90.00
#
_symmetry.space_group_name_H-M   'P 1'
#
loop_
_entity.id
_entity.type
_entity.pdbx_description
1 polymer ?
#
loop_
_entity_poly.entity_id
_entity_poly.type
_entity_poly.pdbx_seq_one_letter_code
_entity_poly.pdbx_strand_id
1 'polypeptide(L)'
;MKTYWIAALFAAPLAHAHITIAPASAPAGAYQTLVFKVGHGCDGSATTGITVQLPEGVTAKPMPKPGWTINLVEGKLATPLQQHGKTIASAVREITWRGGPLPDAYYDEFTLQAKLPDATGNYVFKVGQQCEKGRVDWADVAPASKTPAPVLEVTPAAMTMHHH
;
A
#
# COMPACT_ATOMS: atom_id res chain seq x y z
N MET A 1 6.83 25.23 -55.13
CA MET A 1 6.57 24.02 -54.29
C MET A 1 6.69 24.44 -52.85
N LYS A 2 5.56 24.47 -52.08
CA LYS A 2 5.52 24.85 -50.64
C LYS A 2 5.53 23.56 -49.83
N THR A 3 6.65 23.28 -49.15
CA THR A 3 6.81 22.11 -48.28
C THR A 3 6.19 22.42 -46.92
N TYR A 4 5.08 21.76 -46.57
CA TYR A 4 4.47 21.87 -45.26
C TYR A 4 5.14 20.85 -44.32
N TRP A 5 5.82 21.37 -43.29
CA TRP A 5 6.33 20.54 -42.18
C TRP A 5 5.17 20.27 -41.20
N ILE A 6 4.73 19.03 -41.14
CA ILE A 6 3.77 18.58 -40.13
C ILE A 6 4.55 18.24 -38.85
N ALA A 7 4.48 19.10 -37.87
CA ALA A 7 5.00 18.81 -36.53
C ALA A 7 4.04 17.84 -35.83
N ALA A 8 4.42 16.58 -35.76
CA ALA A 8 3.70 15.57 -34.94
C ALA A 8 3.94 15.87 -33.45
N LEU A 9 2.95 16.41 -32.74
CA LEU A 9 2.95 16.48 -31.29
C LEU A 9 2.82 15.04 -30.75
N PHE A 10 3.92 14.50 -30.24
CA PHE A 10 3.88 13.30 -29.41
C PHE A 10 3.31 13.69 -28.04
N ALA A 11 2.02 13.41 -27.81
CA ALA A 11 1.46 13.40 -26.48
C ALA A 11 2.05 12.20 -25.73
N ALA A 12 3.06 12.44 -24.91
CA ALA A 12 3.57 11.42 -23.99
C ALA A 12 2.43 11.04 -23.02
N PRO A 13 2.10 9.75 -22.85
CA PRO A 13 1.17 9.35 -21.81
C PRO A 13 1.76 9.76 -20.47
N LEU A 14 1.02 10.52 -19.66
CA LEU A 14 1.35 10.77 -18.27
C LEU A 14 1.26 9.41 -17.57
N ALA A 15 2.41 8.78 -17.37
CA ALA A 15 2.51 7.59 -16.54
C ALA A 15 2.18 8.00 -15.10
N HIS A 16 0.94 7.81 -14.69
CA HIS A 16 0.56 7.92 -13.30
C HIS A 16 1.10 6.69 -12.58
N ALA A 17 2.26 6.82 -11.98
CA ALA A 17 2.83 5.77 -11.14
C ALA A 17 2.16 5.84 -9.76
N HIS A 18 1.02 5.15 -9.62
CA HIS A 18 0.30 5.03 -8.36
C HIS A 18 1.10 4.21 -7.35
N ILE A 19 0.90 4.46 -6.04
CA ILE A 19 1.35 3.50 -5.03
C ILE A 19 0.50 2.24 -5.20
N THR A 20 1.16 1.11 -5.40
CA THR A 20 0.53 -0.19 -5.60
C THR A 20 0.89 -1.16 -4.48
N ILE A 21 0.11 -2.23 -4.33
CA ILE A 21 0.36 -3.31 -3.38
C ILE A 21 0.69 -4.61 -4.12
N ALA A 22 1.62 -5.39 -3.61
CA ALA A 22 1.93 -6.73 -4.09
C ALA A 22 2.02 -7.73 -2.91
N PRO A 23 1.47 -8.96 -3.08
CA PRO A 23 0.64 -9.40 -4.20
C PRO A 23 -0.70 -8.66 -4.25
N ALA A 24 -1.40 -8.69 -5.39
CA ALA A 24 -2.73 -8.09 -5.54
C ALA A 24 -3.84 -8.94 -4.88
N SER A 25 -3.58 -10.24 -4.65
CA SER A 25 -4.50 -11.15 -3.97
C SER A 25 -3.77 -12.12 -3.05
N ALA A 26 -4.45 -12.59 -2.01
CA ALA A 26 -3.92 -13.58 -1.07
C ALA A 26 -5.05 -14.36 -0.39
N PRO A 27 -4.77 -15.61 0.10
CA PRO A 27 -5.80 -16.42 0.74
C PRO A 27 -6.25 -15.87 2.10
N ALA A 28 -7.53 -16.05 2.42
CA ALA A 28 -8.11 -15.73 3.72
C ALA A 28 -7.35 -16.45 4.85
N GLY A 29 -7.21 -15.78 5.98
CA GLY A 29 -6.52 -16.31 7.16
C GLY A 29 -5.00 -16.48 7.04
N ALA A 30 -4.40 -16.15 5.90
CA ALA A 30 -2.96 -16.31 5.69
C ALA A 30 -2.11 -15.25 6.41
N TYR A 31 -0.86 -15.60 6.69
CA TYR A 31 0.21 -14.63 6.89
C TYR A 31 0.80 -14.29 5.52
N GLN A 32 0.73 -13.02 5.14
CA GLN A 32 1.16 -12.55 3.84
C GLN A 32 2.13 -11.38 3.97
N THR A 33 3.24 -11.44 3.25
CA THR A 33 4.10 -10.28 3.05
C THR A 33 3.46 -9.37 2.01
N LEU A 34 3.17 -8.13 2.41
CA LEU A 34 2.61 -7.09 1.55
C LEU A 34 3.66 -6.03 1.29
N VAL A 35 3.82 -5.67 0.02
CA VAL A 35 4.82 -4.71 -0.46
C VAL A 35 4.11 -3.53 -1.09
N PHE A 36 4.27 -2.35 -0.50
CA PHE A 36 3.81 -1.08 -1.05
C PHE A 36 4.92 -0.49 -1.92
N LYS A 37 4.63 -0.33 -3.21
CA LYS A 37 5.60 0.11 -4.22
C LYS A 37 5.43 1.60 -4.48
N VAL A 38 6.50 2.37 -4.27
CA VAL A 38 6.56 3.82 -4.48
C VAL A 38 7.47 4.11 -5.65
N GLY A 39 6.91 4.55 -6.76
CA GLY A 39 7.63 4.73 -8.03
C GLY A 39 8.05 6.17 -8.34
N HIS A 40 7.59 7.15 -7.55
CA HIS A 40 7.95 8.57 -7.71
C HIS A 40 7.62 9.36 -6.45
N GLY A 41 8.06 10.61 -6.38
CA GLY A 41 7.71 11.56 -5.33
C GLY A 41 6.41 12.33 -5.61
N CYS A 42 6.27 13.50 -4.98
CA CYS A 42 5.12 14.39 -5.16
C CYS A 42 5.52 15.54 -6.09
N ASP A 43 5.06 15.54 -7.33
CA ASP A 43 5.39 16.56 -8.33
C ASP A 43 6.91 16.83 -8.41
N GLY A 44 7.72 15.77 -8.50
CA GLY A 44 9.19 15.86 -8.56
C GLY A 44 9.87 16.04 -7.20
N SER A 45 9.13 16.16 -6.09
CA SER A 45 9.69 16.32 -4.75
C SER A 45 9.94 14.97 -4.10
N ALA A 46 11.11 14.80 -3.47
CA ALA A 46 11.51 13.53 -2.84
C ALA A 46 10.59 13.12 -1.70
N THR A 47 10.31 11.82 -1.59
CA THR A 47 9.49 11.23 -0.53
C THR A 47 10.29 11.12 0.77
N THR A 48 9.70 11.59 1.88
CA THR A 48 10.28 11.58 3.22
C THR A 48 9.46 10.80 4.24
N GLY A 49 8.28 10.32 3.84
CA GLY A 49 7.41 9.51 4.70
C GLY A 49 6.37 8.73 3.92
N ILE A 50 6.13 7.50 4.36
CA ILE A 50 5.05 6.65 3.89
C ILE A 50 4.27 6.17 5.10
N THR A 51 2.96 6.43 5.09
CA THR A 51 2.02 6.03 6.14
C THR A 51 1.00 5.07 5.54
N VAL A 52 0.87 3.88 6.10
CA VAL A 52 -0.11 2.89 5.68
C VAL A 52 -1.15 2.70 6.78
N GLN A 53 -2.43 2.96 6.47
CA GLN A 53 -3.56 2.66 7.33
C GLN A 53 -4.05 1.24 7.03
N LEU A 54 -4.11 0.42 8.07
CA LEU A 54 -4.55 -0.97 7.97
C LEU A 54 -6.08 -1.04 7.97
N PRO A 55 -6.69 -1.75 7.01
CA PRO A 55 -8.13 -1.98 7.01
C PRO A 55 -8.55 -2.85 8.19
N GLU A 56 -9.82 -2.78 8.56
CA GLU A 56 -10.37 -3.57 9.68
C GLU A 56 -10.17 -5.08 9.43
N GLY A 57 -9.86 -5.83 10.50
CA GLY A 57 -9.58 -7.26 10.42
C GLY A 57 -8.14 -7.62 10.05
N VAL A 58 -7.36 -6.69 9.52
CA VAL A 58 -5.94 -6.90 9.21
C VAL A 58 -5.08 -6.45 10.38
N THR A 59 -4.16 -7.32 10.82
CA THR A 59 -3.06 -6.97 11.74
C THR A 59 -1.73 -7.12 11.01
N ALA A 60 -0.74 -6.26 11.33
CA ALA A 60 0.53 -6.29 10.62
C ALA A 60 1.72 -5.88 11.48
N LYS A 61 2.90 -6.30 11.04
CA LYS A 61 4.20 -5.88 11.55
C LYS A 61 5.04 -5.32 10.40
N PRO A 62 5.59 -4.11 10.50
CA PRO A 62 6.45 -3.55 9.47
C PRO A 62 7.81 -4.24 9.42
N MET A 63 8.39 -4.28 8.25
CA MET A 63 9.78 -4.63 8.06
C MET A 63 10.65 -3.41 8.32
N PRO A 64 11.71 -3.51 9.14
CA PRO A 64 12.70 -2.46 9.28
C PRO A 64 13.35 -2.11 7.94
N LYS A 65 13.63 -0.82 7.73
CA LYS A 65 14.20 -0.30 6.50
C LYS A 65 15.37 0.62 6.82
N PRO A 66 16.58 0.36 6.29
CA PRO A 66 17.74 1.22 6.51
C PRO A 66 17.46 2.67 6.08
N GLY A 67 17.85 3.64 6.91
CA GLY A 67 17.63 5.07 6.67
C GLY A 67 16.19 5.55 6.97
N TRP A 68 15.31 4.66 7.48
CA TRP A 68 13.94 4.99 7.85
C TRP A 68 13.64 4.57 9.29
N THR A 69 12.95 5.42 10.02
CA THR A 69 12.39 5.12 11.34
C THR A 69 10.93 4.69 11.21
N ILE A 70 10.48 3.80 12.10
CA ILE A 70 9.12 3.28 12.10
C ILE A 70 8.37 3.86 13.29
N ASN A 71 7.16 4.35 13.04
CA ASN A 71 6.19 4.73 14.05
C ASN A 71 4.92 3.88 13.90
N LEU A 72 4.39 3.38 15.01
CA LEU A 72 3.18 2.56 15.05
C LEU A 72 2.11 3.30 15.86
N VAL A 73 0.89 3.35 15.31
CA VAL A 73 -0.28 3.85 16.03
C VAL A 73 -1.22 2.69 16.29
N GLU A 74 -1.45 2.41 17.57
CA GLU A 74 -2.43 1.42 18.01
C GLU A 74 -3.81 2.05 18.16
N GLY A 75 -4.85 1.26 17.92
CA GLY A 75 -6.23 1.67 18.09
C GLY A 75 -7.14 0.50 18.39
N LYS A 76 -8.32 0.81 18.91
CA LYS A 76 -9.37 -0.18 19.14
C LYS A 76 -9.85 -0.77 17.82
N LEU A 77 -10.10 -2.06 17.81
CA LEU A 77 -10.76 -2.76 16.72
C LEU A 77 -12.27 -2.63 16.86
N ALA A 78 -12.97 -2.40 15.75
CA ALA A 78 -14.42 -2.37 15.73
C ALA A 78 -14.99 -3.76 16.12
N THR A 79 -14.32 -4.82 15.65
CA THR A 79 -14.61 -6.20 16.04
C THR A 79 -13.36 -6.83 16.64
N PRO A 80 -13.37 -7.28 17.91
CA PRO A 80 -12.25 -7.98 18.50
C PRO A 80 -11.87 -9.23 17.70
N LEU A 81 -10.57 -9.47 17.53
CA LEU A 81 -10.05 -10.63 16.80
C LEU A 81 -9.69 -11.75 17.77
N GLN A 82 -9.87 -13.00 17.32
CA GLN A 82 -9.36 -14.18 18.02
C GLN A 82 -8.02 -14.56 17.40
N GLN A 83 -6.96 -14.51 18.18
CA GLN A 83 -5.61 -14.85 17.71
C GLN A 83 -4.88 -15.66 18.77
N HIS A 84 -4.44 -16.88 18.41
CA HIS A 84 -3.76 -17.79 19.32
C HIS A 84 -4.49 -18.00 20.65
N GLY A 85 -5.82 -18.14 20.62
CA GLY A 85 -6.66 -18.35 21.80
C GLY A 85 -6.86 -17.11 22.68
N LYS A 86 -6.43 -15.93 22.22
CA LYS A 86 -6.60 -14.65 22.92
C LYS A 86 -7.53 -13.71 22.14
N THR A 87 -8.33 -12.95 22.87
CA THR A 87 -9.14 -11.88 22.31
C THR A 87 -8.29 -10.61 22.20
N ILE A 88 -8.10 -10.11 21.00
CA ILE A 88 -7.37 -8.88 20.68
C ILE A 88 -8.40 -7.77 20.44
N ALA A 89 -8.49 -6.81 21.33
CA ALA A 89 -9.42 -5.67 21.24
C ALA A 89 -8.75 -4.40 20.69
N SER A 90 -7.41 -4.36 20.64
CA SER A 90 -6.62 -3.27 20.08
C SER A 90 -5.46 -3.84 19.27
N ALA A 91 -5.12 -3.20 18.18
CA ALA A 91 -4.00 -3.59 17.32
C ALA A 91 -3.40 -2.34 16.64
N VAL A 92 -2.25 -2.52 16.00
CA VAL A 92 -1.69 -1.49 15.11
C VAL A 92 -2.71 -1.19 14.01
N ARG A 93 -3.04 0.10 13.86
CA ARG A 93 -3.97 0.61 12.85
C ARG A 93 -3.26 1.44 11.78
N GLU A 94 -2.08 1.98 12.13
CA GLU A 94 -1.29 2.78 11.21
C GLU A 94 0.20 2.47 11.41
N ILE A 95 0.90 2.36 10.29
CA ILE A 95 2.34 2.15 10.23
C ILE A 95 2.93 3.28 9.41
N THR A 96 3.89 4.02 9.96
CA THR A 96 4.59 5.09 9.27
C THR A 96 6.09 4.82 9.22
N TRP A 97 6.66 4.86 8.04
CA TRP A 97 8.10 4.98 7.82
C TRP A 97 8.44 6.44 7.55
N ARG A 98 9.41 7.01 8.28
CA ARG A 98 9.94 8.36 8.10
C ARG A 98 11.43 8.32 7.91
N GLY A 99 11.95 9.00 6.89
CA GLY A 99 13.37 8.98 6.59
C GLY A 99 13.65 9.27 5.12
N GLY A 100 14.60 8.59 4.57
CA GLY A 100 15.09 8.82 3.22
C GLY A 100 16.03 10.03 3.14
N PRO A 101 15.83 11.01 2.22
CA PRO A 101 14.74 11.07 1.23
C PRO A 101 14.87 10.03 0.11
N LEU A 102 13.73 9.58 -0.42
CA LEU A 102 13.66 8.82 -1.67
C LEU A 102 13.49 9.83 -2.82
N PRO A 103 14.50 10.05 -3.65
CA PRO A 103 14.40 10.94 -4.80
C PRO A 103 13.28 10.55 -5.76
N ASP A 104 12.66 11.53 -6.42
CA ASP A 104 11.57 11.32 -7.37
C ASP A 104 11.91 10.34 -8.50
N ALA A 105 13.14 10.34 -8.94
CA ALA A 105 13.62 9.45 -10.01
C ALA A 105 13.87 8.01 -9.58
N TYR A 106 13.69 7.67 -8.29
CA TYR A 106 14.00 6.36 -7.77
C TYR A 106 12.74 5.65 -7.29
N TYR A 107 12.78 4.33 -7.41
CA TYR A 107 11.78 3.40 -6.92
C TYR A 107 12.21 2.82 -5.57
N ASP A 108 11.23 2.60 -4.67
CA ASP A 108 11.47 1.91 -3.41
C ASP A 108 10.23 1.14 -2.93
N GLU A 109 10.45 0.22 -1.99
CA GLU A 109 9.42 -0.68 -1.45
C GLU A 109 9.31 -0.54 0.07
N PHE A 110 8.06 -0.50 0.59
CA PHE A 110 7.73 -0.48 2.00
C PHE A 110 6.95 -1.74 2.35
N THR A 111 7.55 -2.58 3.17
CA THR A 111 7.10 -3.96 3.37
C THR A 111 6.54 -4.17 4.78
N LEU A 112 5.48 -4.94 4.87
CA LEU A 112 4.93 -5.43 6.14
C LEU A 112 4.52 -6.90 6.01
N GLN A 113 4.50 -7.61 7.14
CA GLN A 113 3.88 -8.92 7.26
C GLN A 113 2.50 -8.76 7.86
N ALA A 114 1.47 -9.10 7.11
CA ALA A 114 0.08 -9.05 7.53
C ALA A 114 -0.45 -10.42 7.92
N LYS A 115 -1.28 -10.48 8.95
CA LYS A 115 -2.25 -11.55 9.18
C LYS A 115 -3.57 -11.09 8.58
N LEU A 116 -4.03 -11.81 7.57
CA LEU A 116 -5.27 -11.51 6.86
C LEU A 116 -6.48 -12.06 7.61
N PRO A 117 -7.65 -11.43 7.48
CA PRO A 117 -8.89 -11.93 8.06
C PRO A 117 -9.37 -13.20 7.36
N ASP A 118 -10.26 -13.94 8.01
CA ASP A 118 -10.90 -15.12 7.42
C ASP A 118 -12.01 -14.76 6.42
N ALA A 119 -12.51 -13.53 6.48
CA ALA A 119 -13.50 -13.02 5.54
C ALA A 119 -12.85 -12.65 4.20
N THR A 120 -13.43 -13.14 3.10
CA THR A 120 -13.04 -12.79 1.74
C THR A 120 -13.54 -11.41 1.34
N GLY A 121 -12.88 -10.77 0.38
CA GLY A 121 -13.29 -9.47 -0.16
C GLY A 121 -12.13 -8.54 -0.45
N ASN A 122 -12.45 -7.30 -0.79
CA ASN A 122 -11.48 -6.27 -1.10
C ASN A 122 -11.11 -5.47 0.15
N TYR A 123 -9.84 -5.48 0.50
CA TYR A 123 -9.28 -4.75 1.64
C TYR A 123 -8.49 -3.54 1.13
N VAL A 124 -9.01 -2.36 1.44
CA VAL A 124 -8.46 -1.08 0.98
C VAL A 124 -7.43 -0.57 1.98
N PHE A 125 -6.21 -0.36 1.53
CA PHE A 125 -5.13 0.26 2.31
C PHE A 125 -5.00 1.73 1.90
N LYS A 126 -5.32 2.65 2.80
CA LYS A 126 -5.07 4.06 2.54
C LYS A 126 -3.62 4.38 2.80
N VAL A 127 -2.95 5.03 1.85
CA VAL A 127 -1.52 5.35 1.96
C VAL A 127 -1.31 6.85 1.83
N GLY A 128 -0.68 7.43 2.85
CA GLY A 128 -0.21 8.82 2.81
C GLY A 128 1.26 8.86 2.39
N GLN A 129 1.57 9.61 1.35
CA GLN A 129 2.93 9.88 0.89
C GLN A 129 3.30 11.30 1.25
N GLN A 130 4.23 11.48 2.20
CA GLN A 130 4.79 12.76 2.56
C GLN A 130 6.05 13.01 1.75
N CYS A 131 6.17 14.17 1.14
CA CYS A 131 7.37 14.60 0.44
C CYS A 131 8.02 15.80 1.15
N GLU A 132 9.25 16.17 0.73
CA GLU A 132 9.90 17.41 1.20
C GLU A 132 9.00 18.63 0.92
N LYS A 133 8.34 18.61 -0.24
CA LYS A 133 7.31 19.60 -0.61
C LYS A 133 6.04 18.86 -0.97
N GLY A 134 4.97 19.12 -0.20
CA GLY A 134 3.66 18.55 -0.48
C GLY A 134 3.43 17.16 0.12
N ARG A 135 2.22 16.68 -0.14
CA ARG A 135 1.72 15.37 0.30
C ARG A 135 0.72 14.85 -0.72
N VAL A 136 0.67 13.56 -0.91
CA VAL A 136 -0.37 12.88 -1.69
C VAL A 136 -1.01 11.81 -0.81
N ASP A 137 -2.34 11.78 -0.78
CA ASP A 137 -3.09 10.73 -0.10
C ASP A 137 -3.70 9.80 -1.16
N TRP A 138 -3.17 8.57 -1.21
CA TRP A 138 -3.65 7.47 -2.05
C TRP A 138 -4.76 6.75 -1.30
N ALA A 139 -5.96 7.32 -1.34
CA ALA A 139 -7.06 6.91 -0.48
C ALA A 139 -8.40 6.75 -1.20
N ASP A 140 -8.47 7.07 -2.48
CA ASP A 140 -9.71 7.02 -3.25
C ASP A 140 -10.10 5.60 -3.61
N VAL A 141 -11.39 5.32 -3.48
CA VAL A 141 -12.00 4.03 -3.88
C VAL A 141 -12.84 4.14 -5.15
N ALA A 142 -12.98 5.36 -5.69
CA ALA A 142 -13.73 5.61 -6.91
C ALA A 142 -12.99 5.07 -8.15
N PRO A 143 -13.70 4.52 -9.15
CA PRO A 143 -13.09 4.15 -10.43
C PRO A 143 -12.45 5.38 -11.09
N ALA A 144 -11.31 5.19 -11.75
CA ALA A 144 -10.57 6.21 -12.49
C ALA A 144 -10.10 7.44 -11.65
N SER A 145 -9.91 7.26 -10.35
CA SER A 145 -9.29 8.28 -9.51
C SER A 145 -7.83 8.53 -9.90
N LYS A 146 -7.36 9.76 -9.64
CA LYS A 146 -5.94 10.12 -9.79
C LYS A 146 -5.08 9.63 -8.62
N THR A 147 -5.70 9.34 -7.47
CA THR A 147 -5.05 8.91 -6.22
C THR A 147 -5.71 7.66 -5.64
N PRO A 148 -5.80 6.54 -6.44
CA PRO A 148 -6.47 5.35 -6.00
C PRO A 148 -5.74 4.71 -4.81
N ALA A 149 -6.51 4.22 -3.84
CA ALA A 149 -5.98 3.42 -2.74
C ALA A 149 -5.52 2.05 -3.24
N PRO A 150 -4.38 1.51 -2.77
CA PRO A 150 -4.03 0.11 -2.98
C PRO A 150 -5.09 -0.83 -2.40
N VAL A 151 -5.45 -1.87 -3.16
CA VAL A 151 -6.46 -2.87 -2.77
C VAL A 151 -5.85 -4.26 -2.82
N LEU A 152 -6.04 -5.03 -1.74
CA LEU A 152 -5.74 -6.45 -1.68
C LEU A 152 -7.04 -7.24 -1.77
N GLU A 153 -7.14 -8.14 -2.72
CA GLU A 153 -8.22 -9.11 -2.78
C GLU A 153 -7.92 -10.31 -1.87
N VAL A 154 -8.73 -10.49 -0.82
CA VAL A 154 -8.65 -11.70 0.02
C VAL A 154 -9.57 -12.75 -0.59
N THR A 155 -8.96 -13.81 -1.10
CA THR A 155 -9.63 -14.94 -1.77
C THR A 155 -9.93 -16.06 -0.77
N PRO A 156 -10.81 -17.02 -1.11
CA PRO A 156 -11.02 -18.20 -0.27
C PRO A 156 -9.70 -18.91 0.06
N ALA A 157 -9.59 -19.44 1.27
CA ALA A 157 -8.43 -20.25 1.66
C ALA A 157 -8.30 -21.45 0.71
N ALA A 158 -7.06 -21.76 0.28
CA ALA A 158 -6.82 -22.94 -0.54
C ALA A 158 -7.25 -24.19 0.24
N MET A 159 -8.09 -25.04 -0.37
CA MET A 159 -8.41 -26.34 0.21
C MET A 159 -7.13 -27.17 0.21
N THR A 160 -6.61 -27.52 1.38
CA THR A 160 -5.57 -28.52 1.50
C THR A 160 -6.21 -29.88 1.19
N MET A 161 -6.00 -30.40 -0.03
CA MET A 161 -6.29 -31.79 -0.32
C MET A 161 -5.26 -32.63 0.47
N HIS A 162 -5.69 -33.17 1.61
CA HIS A 162 -4.95 -34.26 2.26
C HIS A 162 -5.10 -35.49 1.38
N HIS A 163 -4.08 -35.81 0.60
CA HIS A 163 -3.93 -37.16 0.06
C HIS A 163 -3.55 -38.09 1.20
N HIS A 164 -4.49 -38.97 1.57
CA HIS A 164 -4.25 -40.15 2.39
C HIS A 164 -3.62 -41.24 1.54
#